data_c64d9a443a5b140de4cb8e81e4cc46ae
#
_entry.id   c64d9a443a5b140de4cb8e81e4cc46ae
#
_cell.length_a   1.000
_cell.length_b   1.000
_cell.length_c   1.000
_cell.angle_alpha   90.00
_cell.angle_beta   90.00
_cell.angle_gamma   90.00
#
_symmetry.space_group_name_H-M   'P 1'
#
loop_
_entity.id
_entity.type
_entity.pdbx_description
1 polymer ?
#
loop_
_entity_poly.entity_id
_entity_poly.type
_entity_poly.pdbx_seq_one_letter_code
_entity_poly.pdbx_strand_id
1 'polypeptide(L)'
;MGRLAVYKFAYFLSILFTIFILGLSIFAYFSGKINPVENMFAAYVALSKPILVVVNTILFTYWLIRLRYWLWIPLTGLMVNYEYITSMYQIYNPTKYANENRLKIVTYNVHSFGNEITGFSAKEFAEMMNKEETDVLCFQEYRGNGDFTEQDLQNTYAKTFPYSFIPEGLSQTIYSRYPIKQSQTIEFPNTNNGAIWPTWM
;
A
#
# COMPACT_ATOMS: atom_id res chain seq x y z
N MET A 1 6.80 -47.05 25.91
CA MET A 1 7.82 -45.94 25.92
C MET A 1 7.73 -44.95 24.74
N GLY A 2 7.23 -45.34 23.58
CA GLY A 2 7.21 -44.45 22.39
C GLY A 2 6.37 -43.14 22.48
N ARG A 3 5.15 -43.19 23.00
CA ARG A 3 4.24 -42.01 23.01
C ARG A 3 4.77 -40.84 23.83
N LEU A 4 5.39 -41.08 24.99
CA LEU A 4 5.95 -40.03 25.83
C LEU A 4 7.19 -39.37 25.19
N ALA A 5 8.02 -40.14 24.52
CA ALA A 5 9.19 -39.63 23.81
C ALA A 5 8.78 -38.78 22.62
N VAL A 6 7.79 -39.21 21.82
CA VAL A 6 7.22 -38.42 20.72
C VAL A 6 6.62 -37.08 21.22
N TYR A 7 5.87 -37.13 22.31
CA TYR A 7 5.31 -35.91 22.91
C TYR A 7 6.39 -34.91 23.35
N LYS A 8 7.42 -35.39 24.07
CA LYS A 8 8.54 -34.53 24.50
C LYS A 8 9.29 -33.94 23.31
N PHE A 9 9.51 -34.72 22.28
CA PHE A 9 10.18 -34.28 21.06
C PHE A 9 9.35 -33.21 20.32
N ALA A 10 8.04 -33.45 20.12
CA ALA A 10 7.15 -32.48 19.49
C ALA A 10 7.05 -31.17 20.30
N TYR A 11 7.03 -31.27 21.63
CA TYR A 11 7.06 -30.10 22.50
C TYR A 11 8.36 -29.31 22.36
N PHE A 12 9.50 -29.98 22.31
CA PHE A 12 10.80 -29.33 22.08
C PHE A 12 10.84 -28.64 20.71
N LEU A 13 10.38 -29.32 19.66
CA LEU A 13 10.30 -28.72 18.31
C LEU A 13 9.39 -27.50 18.27
N SER A 14 8.27 -27.51 19.00
CA SER A 14 7.36 -26.34 19.04
C SER A 14 8.01 -25.12 19.69
N ILE A 15 8.88 -25.33 20.70
CA ILE A 15 9.66 -24.24 21.30
C ILE A 15 10.68 -23.69 20.29
N LEU A 16 11.46 -24.57 19.66
CA LEU A 16 12.45 -24.16 18.66
C LEU A 16 11.80 -23.40 17.50
N PHE A 17 10.66 -23.88 17.02
CA PHE A 17 9.90 -23.19 15.98
C PHE A 17 9.44 -21.81 16.43
N THR A 18 8.95 -21.68 17.66
CA THR A 18 8.53 -20.39 18.22
C THR A 18 9.70 -19.40 18.30
N ILE A 19 10.87 -19.85 18.72
CA ILE A 19 12.09 -19.02 18.79
C ILE A 19 12.54 -18.63 17.36
N PHE A 20 12.48 -19.53 16.41
CA PHE A 20 12.82 -19.28 15.00
C PHE A 20 11.90 -18.20 14.41
N ILE A 21 10.58 -18.30 14.64
CA ILE A 21 9.61 -17.29 14.18
C ILE A 21 9.86 -15.92 14.83
N LEU A 22 10.26 -15.86 16.10
CA LEU A 22 10.67 -14.60 16.73
C LEU A 22 11.90 -14.01 16.01
N GLY A 23 12.91 -14.83 15.73
CA GLY A 23 14.10 -14.39 14.98
C GLY A 23 13.75 -13.80 13.61
N LEU A 24 12.88 -14.48 12.85
CA LEU A 24 12.37 -13.97 11.58
C LEU A 24 11.57 -12.67 11.74
N SER A 25 10.77 -12.55 12.80
CA SER A 25 9.97 -11.35 13.08
C SER A 25 10.85 -10.14 13.38
N ILE A 26 11.91 -10.33 14.15
CA ILE A 26 12.91 -9.28 14.44
C ILE A 26 13.65 -8.91 13.14
N PHE A 27 14.09 -9.89 12.37
CA PHE A 27 14.76 -9.64 11.11
C PHE A 27 13.84 -8.91 10.10
N ALA A 28 12.56 -9.29 10.02
CA ALA A 28 11.57 -8.61 9.20
C ALA A 28 11.38 -7.14 9.58
N TYR A 29 11.44 -6.80 10.86
CA TYR A 29 11.38 -5.41 11.32
C TYR A 29 12.54 -4.58 10.75
N PHE A 30 13.76 -5.09 10.83
CA PHE A 30 14.95 -4.39 10.29
C PHE A 30 15.03 -4.43 8.77
N SER A 31 14.52 -5.48 8.13
CA SER A 31 14.57 -5.68 6.68
C SER A 31 13.91 -4.55 5.89
N GLY A 32 12.87 -3.91 6.43
CA GLY A 32 12.22 -2.77 5.80
C GLY A 32 13.12 -1.51 5.68
N LYS A 33 14.27 -1.49 6.35
CA LYS A 33 15.26 -0.40 6.31
C LYS A 33 16.45 -0.71 5.39
N ILE A 34 16.50 -1.91 4.83
CA ILE A 34 17.58 -2.37 3.96
C ILE A 34 17.18 -2.11 2.50
N ASN A 35 18.10 -1.56 1.71
CA ASN A 35 17.86 -1.34 0.30
C ASN A 35 17.61 -2.70 -0.42
N PRO A 36 16.44 -2.90 -1.05
CA PRO A 36 16.10 -4.17 -1.70
C PRO A 36 17.02 -4.53 -2.88
N VAL A 37 17.64 -3.53 -3.52
CA VAL A 37 18.61 -3.74 -4.60
C VAL A 37 19.89 -4.42 -4.08
N GLU A 38 20.29 -4.09 -2.86
CA GLU A 38 21.50 -4.62 -2.24
C GLU A 38 21.26 -6.00 -1.59
N ASN A 39 20.03 -6.24 -1.11
CA ASN A 39 19.71 -7.48 -0.42
C ASN A 39 18.27 -7.94 -0.70
N MET A 40 18.15 -8.75 -1.75
CA MET A 40 16.86 -9.33 -2.16
C MET A 40 16.24 -10.24 -1.08
N PHE A 41 17.07 -10.96 -0.30
CA PHE A 41 16.58 -11.80 0.79
C PHE A 41 15.87 -10.96 1.87
N ALA A 42 16.45 -9.83 2.25
CA ALA A 42 15.81 -8.89 3.19
C ALA A 42 14.46 -8.39 2.64
N ALA A 43 14.37 -8.10 1.34
CA ALA A 43 13.12 -7.70 0.71
C ALA A 43 12.02 -8.79 0.84
N TYR A 44 12.35 -10.05 0.56
CA TYR A 44 11.39 -11.15 0.73
C TYR A 44 10.95 -11.34 2.17
N VAL A 45 11.87 -11.21 3.14
CA VAL A 45 11.51 -11.30 4.55
C VAL A 45 10.64 -10.10 4.98
N ALA A 46 10.91 -8.91 4.48
CA ALA A 46 10.04 -7.75 4.71
C ALA A 46 8.61 -7.97 4.18
N LEU A 47 8.48 -8.55 2.98
CA LEU A 47 7.19 -8.90 2.40
C LEU A 47 6.45 -10.02 3.16
N SER A 48 7.16 -10.85 3.93
CA SER A 48 6.55 -11.92 4.74
C SER A 48 5.93 -11.44 6.06
N LYS A 49 6.02 -10.15 6.42
CA LYS A 49 5.47 -9.59 7.67
C LYS A 49 4.01 -9.99 7.94
N PRO A 50 3.07 -9.94 6.97
CA PRO A 50 1.68 -10.36 7.22
C PRO A 50 1.61 -11.80 7.72
N ILE A 51 2.36 -12.70 7.09
CA ILE A 51 2.41 -14.12 7.43
C ILE A 51 3.00 -14.30 8.82
N LEU A 52 4.09 -13.58 9.15
CA LEU A 52 4.73 -13.64 10.46
C LEU A 52 3.80 -13.17 11.58
N VAL A 53 3.00 -12.13 11.34
CA VAL A 53 1.98 -11.66 12.30
C VAL A 53 0.94 -12.74 12.56
N VAL A 54 0.41 -13.37 11.51
CA VAL A 54 -0.56 -14.48 11.64
C VAL A 54 0.06 -15.65 12.40
N VAL A 55 1.27 -16.08 12.05
CA VAL A 55 1.95 -17.20 12.72
C VAL A 55 2.23 -16.90 14.19
N ASN A 56 2.70 -15.69 14.53
CA ASN A 56 2.89 -15.29 15.94
C ASN A 56 1.56 -15.28 16.70
N THR A 57 0.46 -14.86 16.09
CA THR A 57 -0.86 -14.88 16.72
C THR A 57 -1.32 -16.31 17.01
N ILE A 58 -1.11 -17.24 16.08
CA ILE A 58 -1.42 -18.66 16.27
C ILE A 58 -0.55 -19.26 17.38
N LEU A 59 0.76 -18.99 17.39
CA LEU A 59 1.68 -19.48 18.40
C LEU A 59 1.36 -18.87 19.77
N PHE A 60 1.00 -17.60 19.86
CA PHE A 60 0.57 -16.95 21.09
C PHE A 60 -0.67 -17.66 21.65
N THR A 61 -1.69 -17.88 20.82
CA THR A 61 -2.93 -18.57 21.19
C THR A 61 -2.64 -20.01 21.65
N TYR A 62 -1.77 -20.72 20.93
CA TYR A 62 -1.35 -22.09 21.28
C TYR A 62 -0.70 -22.16 22.68
N TRP A 63 0.25 -21.26 22.96
CA TRP A 63 0.93 -21.23 24.25
C TRP A 63 0.04 -20.70 25.37
N LEU A 64 -0.90 -19.80 25.08
CA LEU A 64 -1.89 -19.30 26.01
C LEU A 64 -2.85 -20.41 26.47
N ILE A 65 -3.39 -21.20 25.55
CA ILE A 65 -4.26 -22.36 25.87
C ILE A 65 -3.52 -23.39 26.72
N ARG A 66 -2.23 -23.55 26.46
CA ARG A 66 -1.38 -24.46 27.24
C ARG A 66 -0.91 -23.90 28.58
N LEU A 67 -1.25 -22.65 28.89
CA LEU A 67 -0.84 -21.92 30.10
C LEU A 67 0.68 -22.01 30.35
N ARG A 68 1.47 -21.82 29.29
CA ARG A 68 2.94 -21.90 29.35
C ARG A 68 3.57 -20.53 29.17
N TYR A 69 4.62 -20.25 29.92
CA TYR A 69 5.36 -18.98 29.85
C TYR A 69 6.01 -18.72 28.49
N TRP A 70 6.10 -19.72 27.62
CA TRP A 70 6.56 -19.58 26.22
C TRP A 70 5.70 -18.62 25.38
N LEU A 71 4.50 -18.27 25.85
CA LEU A 71 3.62 -17.29 25.22
C LEU A 71 4.27 -15.91 25.04
N TRP A 72 5.24 -15.57 25.90
CA TRP A 72 5.93 -14.28 25.81
C TRP A 72 6.79 -14.14 24.55
N ILE A 73 7.27 -15.25 23.98
CA ILE A 73 8.08 -15.24 22.75
C ILE A 73 7.27 -14.72 21.55
N PRO A 74 6.14 -15.33 21.14
CA PRO A 74 5.35 -14.80 20.04
C PRO A 74 4.72 -13.44 20.37
N LEU A 75 4.40 -13.15 21.63
CA LEU A 75 3.96 -11.82 22.02
C LEU A 75 5.02 -10.76 21.73
N THR A 76 6.28 -11.02 22.03
CA THR A 76 7.40 -10.14 21.68
C THR A 76 7.48 -9.96 20.15
N GLY A 77 7.30 -11.04 19.36
CA GLY A 77 7.24 -10.96 17.91
C GLY A 77 6.14 -10.05 17.37
N LEU A 78 4.96 -10.07 17.99
CA LEU A 78 3.85 -9.16 17.68
C LEU A 78 4.19 -7.71 18.09
N MET A 79 4.77 -7.51 19.26
CA MET A 79 5.15 -6.17 19.74
C MET A 79 6.22 -5.51 18.86
N VAL A 80 7.22 -6.25 18.40
CA VAL A 80 8.25 -5.74 17.47
C VAL A 80 7.63 -5.28 16.15
N ASN A 81 6.57 -5.94 15.70
CA ASN A 81 5.86 -5.58 14.46
C ASN A 81 4.59 -4.74 14.70
N TYR A 82 4.45 -4.11 15.87
CA TYR A 82 3.26 -3.35 16.26
C TYR A 82 2.94 -2.22 15.27
N GLU A 83 3.93 -1.45 14.82
CA GLU A 83 3.74 -0.38 13.82
C GLU A 83 3.17 -0.92 12.52
N TYR A 84 3.63 -2.09 12.08
CA TYR A 84 3.08 -2.75 10.89
C TYR A 84 1.63 -3.19 11.12
N ILE A 85 1.33 -3.79 12.29
CA ILE A 85 -0.03 -4.22 12.62
C ILE A 85 -0.99 -3.03 12.63
N THR A 86 -0.61 -1.93 13.24
CA THR A 86 -1.45 -0.71 13.31
C THR A 86 -1.62 -0.04 11.96
N SER A 87 -0.63 -0.15 11.06
CA SER A 87 -0.78 0.36 9.69
C SER A 87 -1.74 -0.46 8.83
N MET A 88 -1.94 -1.75 9.14
CA MET A 88 -2.92 -2.61 8.45
C MET A 88 -4.36 -2.29 8.85
N TYR A 89 -4.57 -1.86 10.08
CA TYR A 89 -5.89 -1.58 10.64
C TYR A 89 -6.04 -0.09 10.93
N GLN A 90 -6.40 0.68 9.92
CA GLN A 90 -6.82 2.05 10.14
C GLN A 90 -8.21 2.03 10.78
N ILE A 91 -8.26 2.20 12.10
CA ILE A 91 -9.52 2.54 12.76
C ILE A 91 -9.87 3.95 12.29
N TYR A 92 -10.89 4.04 11.44
CA TYR A 92 -11.41 5.30 10.96
C TYR A 92 -11.86 6.12 12.17
N ASN A 93 -11.04 7.07 12.54
CA ASN A 93 -11.41 8.08 13.52
C ASN A 93 -11.90 9.28 12.68
N PRO A 94 -13.21 9.54 12.62
CA PRO A 94 -13.70 10.72 11.94
C PRO A 94 -13.23 11.93 12.73
N THR A 95 -12.03 12.39 12.42
CA THR A 95 -11.58 13.67 12.91
C THR A 95 -12.55 14.69 12.32
N LYS A 96 -13.36 15.31 13.18
CA LYS A 96 -14.22 16.44 12.86
C LYS A 96 -13.32 17.65 12.55
N TYR A 97 -12.58 17.59 11.46
CA TYR A 97 -11.94 18.77 10.90
C TYR A 97 -13.04 19.55 10.16
N ALA A 98 -13.81 20.33 10.91
CA ALA A 98 -14.73 21.32 10.40
C ALA A 98 -13.95 22.59 9.99
N ASN A 99 -12.92 22.46 9.15
CA ASN A 99 -12.28 23.63 8.56
C ASN A 99 -12.81 23.81 7.15
N GLU A 100 -13.33 24.99 6.87
CA GLU A 100 -13.93 25.39 5.59
C GLU A 100 -12.93 25.37 4.42
N ASN A 101 -11.63 25.36 4.70
CA ASN A 101 -10.55 25.30 3.72
C ASN A 101 -9.98 23.87 3.59
N ARG A 102 -10.77 22.96 3.03
CA ARG A 102 -10.30 21.60 2.73
C ARG A 102 -9.94 21.47 1.27
N LEU A 103 -8.84 20.81 0.99
CA LEU A 103 -8.49 20.31 -0.34
C LEU A 103 -8.83 18.82 -0.40
N LYS A 104 -9.75 18.45 -1.29
CA LYS A 104 -10.12 17.04 -1.51
C LYS A 104 -9.27 16.47 -2.62
N ILE A 105 -8.30 15.65 -2.23
CA ILE A 105 -7.38 14.97 -3.15
C ILE A 105 -7.80 13.50 -3.27
N VAL A 106 -7.97 13.03 -4.50
CA VAL A 106 -8.22 11.62 -4.82
C VAL A 106 -7.02 11.08 -5.59
N THR A 107 -6.47 9.96 -5.12
CA THR A 107 -5.45 9.19 -5.85
C THR A 107 -6.02 7.84 -6.23
N TYR A 108 -5.84 7.44 -7.49
CA TYR A 108 -6.42 6.22 -8.00
C TYR A 108 -5.59 5.62 -9.16
N ASN A 109 -5.29 4.33 -9.04
CA ASN A 109 -4.76 3.56 -10.15
C ASN A 109 -5.93 3.17 -11.06
N VAL A 110 -5.97 3.72 -12.25
CA VAL A 110 -7.09 3.51 -13.19
C VAL A 110 -6.88 2.33 -14.13
N HIS A 111 -5.69 1.70 -14.10
CA HIS A 111 -5.35 0.56 -14.96
C HIS A 111 -5.81 0.76 -16.41
N SER A 112 -5.45 1.91 -16.99
CA SER A 112 -5.89 2.34 -18.34
C SER A 112 -7.42 2.26 -18.54
N PHE A 113 -8.19 2.49 -17.47
CA PHE A 113 -9.67 2.33 -17.44
C PHE A 113 -10.15 0.94 -17.92
N GLY A 114 -9.41 -0.12 -17.53
CA GLY A 114 -9.71 -1.50 -17.93
C GLY A 114 -9.48 -1.78 -19.43
N ASN A 115 -8.72 -0.95 -20.11
CA ASN A 115 -8.53 -0.97 -21.57
C ASN A 115 -9.84 -0.89 -22.36
N GLU A 116 -10.81 -0.18 -21.83
CA GLU A 116 -12.12 -0.02 -22.42
C GLU A 116 -12.05 0.98 -23.60
N ILE A 117 -12.62 0.59 -24.74
CA ILE A 117 -12.58 1.38 -25.99
C ILE A 117 -13.67 2.46 -26.05
N THR A 118 -14.73 2.36 -25.26
CA THR A 118 -15.89 3.29 -25.30
C THR A 118 -15.69 4.55 -24.45
N GLY A 119 -14.74 4.51 -23.52
CA GLY A 119 -14.51 5.54 -22.52
C GLY A 119 -15.63 5.68 -21.50
N PHE A 120 -16.50 4.66 -21.37
CA PHE A 120 -17.62 4.69 -20.43
C PHE A 120 -17.12 4.81 -18.97
N SER A 121 -16.21 3.94 -18.57
CA SER A 121 -15.65 3.95 -17.22
C SER A 121 -14.93 5.27 -16.88
N ALA A 122 -14.22 5.87 -17.83
CA ALA A 122 -13.56 7.16 -17.64
C ALA A 122 -14.56 8.29 -17.44
N LYS A 123 -15.65 8.29 -18.20
CA LYS A 123 -16.73 9.31 -18.11
C LYS A 123 -17.51 9.16 -16.80
N GLU A 124 -17.88 7.94 -16.44
CA GLU A 124 -18.60 7.65 -15.18
C GLU A 124 -17.74 8.06 -13.96
N PHE A 125 -16.45 7.77 -13.99
CA PHE A 125 -15.53 8.20 -12.95
C PHE A 125 -15.41 9.73 -12.87
N ALA A 126 -15.34 10.42 -14.01
CA ALA A 126 -15.29 11.88 -14.04
C ALA A 126 -16.56 12.52 -13.44
N GLU A 127 -17.74 11.96 -13.75
CA GLU A 127 -19.00 12.39 -13.18
C GLU A 127 -19.07 12.16 -11.67
N MET A 128 -18.60 10.99 -11.20
CA MET A 128 -18.52 10.67 -9.79
C MET A 128 -17.60 11.65 -9.04
N MET A 129 -16.41 11.96 -9.59
CA MET A 129 -15.47 12.89 -8.96
C MET A 129 -16.00 14.32 -8.94
N ASN A 130 -16.77 14.72 -9.95
CA ASN A 130 -17.44 16.01 -9.96
C ASN A 130 -18.54 16.10 -8.89
N LYS A 131 -19.36 15.05 -8.76
CA LYS A 131 -20.41 14.95 -7.72
C LYS A 131 -19.83 14.97 -6.32
N GLU A 132 -18.68 14.34 -6.15
CA GLU A 132 -17.94 14.28 -4.88
C GLU A 132 -17.18 15.60 -4.57
N GLU A 133 -17.26 16.60 -5.43
CA GLU A 133 -16.56 17.90 -5.26
C GLU A 133 -15.05 17.71 -5.06
N THR A 134 -14.45 16.80 -5.81
CA THR A 134 -13.01 16.56 -5.76
C THR A 134 -12.25 17.74 -6.34
N ASP A 135 -11.18 18.16 -5.67
CA ASP A 135 -10.35 19.30 -6.08
C ASP A 135 -9.17 18.89 -6.94
N VAL A 136 -8.54 17.77 -6.60
CA VAL A 136 -7.35 17.24 -7.29
C VAL A 136 -7.49 15.75 -7.50
N LEU A 137 -7.21 15.30 -8.73
CA LEU A 137 -7.11 13.88 -9.10
C LEU A 137 -5.66 13.54 -9.43
N CYS A 138 -5.15 12.49 -8.79
CA CYS A 138 -3.84 11.92 -9.08
C CYS A 138 -4.03 10.51 -9.63
N PHE A 139 -3.84 10.34 -10.92
CA PHE A 139 -3.98 9.05 -11.58
C PHE A 139 -2.66 8.31 -11.71
N GLN A 140 -2.71 7.01 -11.55
CA GLN A 140 -1.65 6.06 -11.93
C GLN A 140 -2.19 5.13 -13.03
N GLU A 141 -1.27 4.62 -13.84
CA GLU A 141 -1.57 3.80 -15.01
C GLU A 141 -2.61 4.46 -15.95
N TYR A 142 -2.49 5.78 -16.09
CA TYR A 142 -3.36 6.58 -16.94
C TYR A 142 -2.87 6.50 -18.39
N ARG A 143 -3.65 5.85 -19.23
CA ARG A 143 -3.41 5.75 -20.68
C ARG A 143 -4.72 5.68 -21.44
N GLY A 144 -4.74 6.24 -22.63
CA GLY A 144 -5.77 6.01 -23.62
C GLY A 144 -5.62 4.63 -24.26
N ASN A 145 -6.68 4.14 -24.88
CA ASN A 145 -6.70 2.86 -25.58
C ASN A 145 -7.40 3.02 -26.92
N GLY A 146 -6.70 2.67 -28.00
CA GLY A 146 -7.24 2.54 -29.34
C GLY A 146 -8.23 3.64 -29.75
N ASP A 147 -9.52 3.32 -29.72
CA ASP A 147 -10.60 4.23 -30.14
C ASP A 147 -10.92 5.32 -29.12
N PHE A 148 -10.55 5.17 -27.84
CA PHE A 148 -10.66 6.19 -26.81
C PHE A 148 -9.27 6.70 -26.44
N THR A 149 -8.85 7.73 -27.16
CA THR A 149 -7.48 8.24 -27.13
C THR A 149 -7.14 8.99 -25.84
N GLU A 150 -5.87 9.28 -25.63
CA GLU A 150 -5.44 10.17 -24.54
C GLU A 150 -6.05 11.56 -24.63
N GLN A 151 -6.31 12.05 -25.86
CA GLN A 151 -6.98 13.32 -26.08
C GLN A 151 -8.45 13.28 -25.64
N ASP A 152 -9.14 12.15 -25.84
CA ASP A 152 -10.52 11.96 -25.38
C ASP A 152 -10.60 11.92 -23.85
N LEU A 153 -9.61 11.28 -23.21
CA LEU A 153 -9.44 11.31 -21.76
C LEU A 153 -9.24 12.73 -21.25
N GLN A 154 -8.31 13.49 -21.84
CA GLN A 154 -8.07 14.89 -21.48
C GLN A 154 -9.34 15.73 -21.61
N ASN A 155 -10.05 15.62 -22.74
CA ASN A 155 -11.29 16.34 -22.98
C ASN A 155 -12.40 15.97 -21.98
N THR A 156 -12.42 14.74 -21.51
CA THR A 156 -13.38 14.27 -20.51
C THR A 156 -13.15 14.94 -19.16
N TYR A 157 -11.90 14.99 -18.71
CA TYR A 157 -11.57 15.55 -17.38
C TYR A 157 -11.45 17.09 -17.39
N ALA A 158 -11.03 17.70 -18.51
CA ALA A 158 -10.87 19.15 -18.62
C ALA A 158 -12.15 19.95 -18.35
N LYS A 159 -13.32 19.34 -18.52
CA LYS A 159 -14.63 19.99 -18.21
C LYS A 159 -14.77 20.34 -16.73
N THR A 160 -14.23 19.50 -15.85
CA THR A 160 -14.32 19.65 -14.40
C THR A 160 -13.02 20.16 -13.79
N PHE A 161 -11.89 19.76 -14.37
CA PHE A 161 -10.54 20.05 -13.92
C PHE A 161 -9.78 20.81 -15.01
N PRO A 162 -9.86 22.13 -15.07
CA PRO A 162 -9.29 22.94 -16.15
C PRO A 162 -7.75 22.94 -16.19
N TYR A 163 -7.11 22.51 -15.12
CA TYR A 163 -5.65 22.44 -15.02
C TYR A 163 -5.21 20.99 -14.96
N SER A 164 -4.20 20.63 -15.75
CA SER A 164 -3.64 19.30 -15.77
C SER A 164 -2.13 19.32 -15.97
N PHE A 165 -1.47 18.28 -15.48
CA PHE A 165 -0.10 17.97 -15.82
C PHE A 165 0.00 16.51 -16.24
N ILE A 166 0.37 16.29 -17.48
CA ILE A 166 0.46 14.99 -18.16
C ILE A 166 1.88 14.88 -18.69
N PRO A 167 2.80 14.26 -17.97
CA PRO A 167 4.19 14.12 -18.42
C PRO A 167 4.31 13.10 -19.55
N GLU A 168 5.16 13.38 -20.51
CA GLU A 168 5.53 12.42 -21.54
C GLU A 168 6.30 11.24 -20.95
N GLY A 169 6.02 10.03 -21.40
CA GLY A 169 6.72 8.82 -21.00
C GLY A 169 6.33 8.22 -19.63
N LEU A 170 5.58 8.93 -18.83
CA LEU A 170 5.03 8.41 -17.57
C LEU A 170 3.53 8.11 -17.69
N SER A 171 3.07 7.13 -16.93
CA SER A 171 1.65 6.77 -16.84
C SER A 171 0.94 7.38 -15.62
N GLN A 172 1.52 8.44 -15.05
CA GLN A 172 0.88 9.24 -14.00
C GLN A 172 0.39 10.55 -14.57
N THR A 173 -0.72 11.05 -14.03
CA THR A 173 -1.33 12.30 -14.46
C THR A 173 -2.00 12.99 -13.30
N ILE A 174 -1.97 14.31 -13.29
CA ILE A 174 -2.65 15.13 -12.30
C ILE A 174 -3.64 16.04 -13.00
N TYR A 175 -4.86 16.07 -12.52
CA TYR A 175 -5.90 17.02 -12.85
C TYR A 175 -6.28 17.85 -11.62
N SER A 176 -6.52 19.14 -11.79
CA SER A 176 -6.80 20.07 -10.70
C SER A 176 -7.85 21.10 -11.06
N ARG A 177 -8.70 21.46 -10.11
CA ARG A 177 -9.56 22.65 -10.20
C ARG A 177 -8.77 23.94 -10.01
N TYR A 178 -7.60 23.87 -9.38
CA TYR A 178 -6.73 25.01 -9.06
C TYR A 178 -5.51 25.07 -9.97
N PRO A 179 -4.98 26.26 -10.26
CA PRO A 179 -3.81 26.43 -11.10
C PRO A 179 -2.60 25.68 -10.57
N ILE A 180 -1.98 24.87 -11.42
CA ILE A 180 -0.70 24.22 -11.13
C ILE A 180 0.41 25.21 -11.49
N LYS A 181 1.15 25.68 -10.47
CA LYS A 181 2.20 26.69 -10.64
C LYS A 181 3.46 26.11 -11.27
N GLN A 182 3.87 24.95 -10.78
CA GLN A 182 5.06 24.25 -11.23
C GLN A 182 4.86 22.74 -11.04
N SER A 183 5.40 21.97 -11.95
CA SER A 183 5.40 20.51 -11.85
C SER A 183 6.76 19.97 -12.27
N GLN A 184 7.22 18.93 -11.59
CA GLN A 184 8.46 18.23 -11.87
C GLN A 184 8.17 16.74 -11.95
N THR A 185 8.88 16.05 -12.83
CA THR A 185 8.90 14.59 -12.89
C THR A 185 10.17 14.07 -12.24
N ILE A 186 10.03 13.00 -11.48
CA ILE A 186 11.12 12.24 -10.90
C ILE A 186 11.12 10.88 -11.57
N GLU A 187 12.05 10.64 -12.48
CA GLU A 187 12.19 9.36 -13.15
C GLU A 187 13.05 8.40 -12.33
N PHE A 188 12.60 7.16 -12.23
CA PHE A 188 13.38 6.14 -11.54
C PHE A 188 14.29 5.41 -12.54
N PRO A 189 15.61 5.32 -12.26
CA PRO A 189 16.57 4.73 -13.19
C PRO A 189 16.18 3.31 -13.60
N ASN A 190 16.32 3.00 -14.90
CA ASN A 190 16.06 1.69 -15.49
C ASN A 190 14.61 1.17 -15.36
N THR A 191 13.64 2.04 -15.17
CA THR A 191 12.22 1.70 -15.11
C THR A 191 11.39 2.72 -15.88
N ASN A 192 10.16 2.36 -16.29
CA ASN A 192 9.16 3.29 -16.79
C ASN A 192 8.31 3.90 -15.66
N ASN A 193 8.75 3.74 -14.42
CA ASN A 193 8.09 4.30 -13.27
C ASN A 193 8.70 5.65 -12.89
N GLY A 194 7.90 6.50 -12.32
CA GLY A 194 8.31 7.80 -11.84
C GLY A 194 7.36 8.36 -10.80
N ALA A 195 7.57 9.59 -10.44
CA ALA A 195 6.67 10.36 -9.59
C ALA A 195 6.50 11.77 -10.15
N ILE A 196 5.37 12.39 -9.83
CA ILE A 196 5.07 13.78 -10.18
C ILE A 196 5.04 14.59 -8.88
N TRP A 197 5.71 15.73 -8.91
CA TRP A 197 5.72 16.69 -7.80
C TRP A 197 5.13 18.02 -8.25
N PRO A 198 3.84 18.28 -8.03
CA PRO A 198 3.21 19.56 -8.35
C PRO A 198 3.29 20.53 -7.19
N THR A 199 3.25 21.82 -7.51
CA THR A 199 2.98 22.91 -6.57
C THR A 199 1.81 23.73 -7.06
N TRP A 200 0.94 24.17 -6.16
CA TRP A 200 -0.20 25.04 -6.46
C TRP A 200 0.04 26.48 -5.95
N MET A 201 -0.74 27.41 -6.46
CA MET A 201 -0.78 28.78 -5.95
C MET A 201 -1.69 28.87 -4.72
#